data_44280a901ed1d0ff715a3c0a15f8e537
#
_entry.id   44280a901ed1d0ff715a3c0a15f8e537
#
_cell.length_a   1.000
_cell.length_b   1.000
_cell.length_c   1.000
_cell.angle_alpha   90.00
_cell.angle_beta   90.00
_cell.angle_gamma   90.00
#
_symmetry.space_group_name_H-M   'P 1'
#
loop_
_entity.id
_entity.type
_entity.pdbx_description
1 polymer ?
#
loop_
_entity_poly.entity_id
_entity_poly.type
_entity_poly.pdbx_seq_one_letter_code
_entity_poly.pdbx_strand_id
1 'polypeptide(L)'
;LSPEGAVILVLTRWHDADLAGEILDDTWDIIDFKAIAEQDEEYRKKGEALWPSKFSLAWLEQQKKDIGTFEFSSLYQQTPLDPEHVEFKQKYFKSVKLEEVLAKYTERFLTVDTAISKTTSSDSTGLIVNFVDEKQSWSVIAKKKKIDTAELIKELFDLHAKYKFVRIGIENTILYQAVYPFLVEEQAKRNIYLPITPVKHNGIAKEIRIRGLLPRYESGSVYHIEGECEELESELLRFPKATHDDLSDSLAYQVQIVTHVNTPKTYYEEVREEMAVDKRTGYLK
;
A
#
# COMPACT_ATOMS: atom_id res chain seq x y z
N LEU A 1 41.27 15.82 -20.72
CA LEU A 1 41.07 16.65 -19.50
C LEU A 1 42.46 16.93 -18.90
N SER A 2 42.65 18.11 -18.32
CA SER A 2 43.85 18.36 -17.52
C SER A 2 43.79 17.51 -16.24
N PRO A 3 44.93 17.19 -15.59
CA PRO A 3 44.93 16.40 -14.35
C PRO A 3 44.08 16.99 -13.22
N GLU A 4 43.82 18.30 -13.25
CA GLU A 4 43.00 19.04 -12.29
C GLU A 4 41.60 19.40 -12.84
N GLY A 5 41.25 18.86 -13.99
CA GLY A 5 39.95 19.13 -14.64
C GLY A 5 38.79 18.39 -13.96
N ALA A 6 37.69 19.09 -13.77
CA ALA A 6 36.45 18.47 -13.30
C ALA A 6 35.50 18.22 -14.49
N VAL A 7 34.71 17.17 -14.39
CA VAL A 7 33.56 16.89 -15.27
C VAL A 7 32.29 17.27 -14.52
N ILE A 8 31.45 18.09 -15.14
CA ILE A 8 30.14 18.45 -14.59
C ILE A 8 29.07 17.93 -15.56
N LEU A 9 28.17 17.08 -15.04
CA LEU A 9 27.02 16.57 -15.76
C LEU A 9 25.75 17.22 -15.20
N VAL A 10 25.00 17.90 -16.07
CA VAL A 10 23.72 18.52 -15.70
C VAL A 10 22.62 17.98 -16.62
N LEU A 11 21.66 17.26 -16.06
CA LEU A 11 20.55 16.71 -16.84
C LEU A 11 19.31 16.50 -15.93
N THR A 12 18.17 16.27 -16.57
CA THR A 12 16.98 15.67 -15.93
C THR A 12 17.00 14.18 -16.23
N ARG A 13 16.70 13.37 -15.26
CA ARG A 13 16.62 11.90 -15.43
C ARG A 13 15.40 11.54 -16.28
N TRP A 14 15.57 10.61 -17.22
CA TRP A 14 14.51 10.12 -18.09
C TRP A 14 14.31 8.61 -17.98
N HIS A 15 15.39 7.88 -17.79
CA HIS A 15 15.41 6.43 -17.77
C HIS A 15 16.51 5.94 -16.83
N ASP A 16 16.38 4.73 -16.29
CA ASP A 16 17.41 4.14 -15.42
C ASP A 16 18.73 3.98 -16.17
N ALA A 17 18.68 3.59 -17.45
CA ALA A 17 19.82 3.50 -18.36
C ALA A 17 20.04 4.79 -19.19
N ASP A 18 19.73 5.98 -18.66
CA ASP A 18 20.19 7.24 -19.28
C ASP A 18 21.68 7.49 -19.00
N LEU A 19 22.23 8.56 -19.57
CA LEU A 19 23.67 8.85 -19.44
C LEU A 19 24.12 8.86 -17.96
N ALA A 20 23.31 9.39 -17.06
CA ALA A 20 23.63 9.37 -15.63
C ALA A 20 23.61 7.94 -15.08
N GLY A 21 22.62 7.11 -15.45
CA GLY A 21 22.55 5.72 -15.04
C GLY A 21 23.72 4.87 -15.54
N GLU A 22 24.30 5.21 -16.69
CA GLU A 22 25.44 4.50 -17.25
C GLU A 22 26.79 4.91 -16.67
N ILE A 23 26.99 6.19 -16.28
CA ILE A 23 28.31 6.70 -15.91
C ILE A 23 28.47 7.04 -14.43
N LEU A 24 27.38 7.18 -13.66
CA LEU A 24 27.47 7.50 -12.24
C LEU A 24 27.91 6.26 -11.43
N ASP A 25 28.97 6.45 -10.65
CA ASP A 25 29.48 5.49 -9.67
C ASP A 25 29.81 6.22 -8.35
N ASP A 26 30.42 5.52 -7.41
CA ASP A 26 30.77 6.06 -6.09
C ASP A 26 31.82 7.20 -6.13
N THR A 27 32.37 7.53 -7.30
CA THR A 27 33.36 8.61 -7.47
C THR A 27 32.74 9.96 -7.80
N TRP A 28 31.42 10.01 -8.04
CA TRP A 28 30.71 11.23 -8.39
C TRP A 28 30.05 11.88 -7.17
N ASP A 29 30.20 13.17 -7.04
CA ASP A 29 29.41 13.99 -6.13
C ASP A 29 28.06 14.30 -6.80
N ILE A 30 26.98 13.74 -6.26
CA ILE A 30 25.63 13.85 -6.82
C ILE A 30 24.84 14.91 -6.06
N ILE A 31 24.34 15.91 -6.79
CA ILE A 31 23.39 16.89 -6.27
C ILE A 31 22.05 16.64 -6.95
N ASP A 32 21.08 16.13 -6.18
CA ASP A 32 19.74 15.76 -6.66
C ASP A 32 18.69 16.76 -6.16
N PHE A 33 17.94 17.36 -7.08
CA PHE A 33 16.88 18.32 -6.79
C PHE A 33 15.51 17.72 -7.11
N LYS A 34 14.94 17.02 -6.15
CA LYS A 34 13.58 16.48 -6.25
C LYS A 34 12.54 17.59 -6.19
N ALA A 35 11.53 17.57 -7.06
CA ALA A 35 10.47 18.57 -7.09
C ALA A 35 9.68 18.64 -5.78
N ILE A 36 9.47 17.48 -5.13
CA ILE A 36 8.86 17.35 -3.79
C ILE A 36 9.87 16.61 -2.90
N ALA A 37 10.22 17.18 -1.75
CA ALA A 37 11.14 16.58 -0.81
C ALA A 37 10.61 15.23 -0.27
N GLU A 38 11.37 14.16 -0.41
CA GLU A 38 11.02 12.82 0.09
C GLU A 38 11.45 12.60 1.54
N GLN A 39 12.36 13.44 2.03
CA GLN A 39 12.85 13.46 3.40
C GLN A 39 13.12 14.91 3.84
N ASP A 40 13.43 15.13 5.11
CA ASP A 40 13.90 16.42 5.57
C ASP A 40 15.28 16.71 4.96
N GLU A 41 15.40 17.86 4.32
CA GLU A 41 16.63 18.38 3.71
C GLU A 41 17.13 19.60 4.49
N GLU A 42 18.31 20.11 4.15
CA GLU A 42 18.89 21.29 4.81
C GLU A 42 17.98 22.52 4.70
N TYR A 43 17.31 22.70 3.55
CA TYR A 43 16.57 23.91 3.21
C TYR A 43 15.04 23.74 3.14
N ARG A 44 14.53 22.50 3.25
CA ARG A 44 13.09 22.20 3.19
C ARG A 44 12.73 20.93 3.92
N LYS A 45 11.48 20.88 4.35
CA LYS A 45 10.92 19.70 5.01
C LYS A 45 10.35 18.71 4.01
N LYS A 46 10.26 17.45 4.43
CA LYS A 46 9.56 16.41 3.67
C LYS A 46 8.17 16.89 3.24
N GLY A 47 7.84 16.69 1.97
CA GLY A 47 6.58 17.09 1.37
C GLY A 47 6.55 18.53 0.84
N GLU A 48 7.61 19.32 1.04
CA GLU A 48 7.67 20.68 0.50
C GLU A 48 8.16 20.68 -0.96
N ALA A 49 7.58 21.58 -1.77
CA ALA A 49 7.98 21.79 -3.15
C ALA A 49 9.35 22.44 -3.22
N LEU A 50 10.15 22.11 -4.25
CA LEU A 50 11.47 22.69 -4.48
C LEU A 50 11.39 24.21 -4.74
N TRP A 51 10.38 24.63 -5.46
CA TRP A 51 10.20 26.06 -5.80
C TRP A 51 8.72 26.47 -5.64
N PRO A 52 8.23 26.64 -4.39
CA PRO A 52 6.79 26.84 -4.09
C PRO A 52 6.18 28.05 -4.78
N SER A 53 6.97 29.15 -4.97
CA SER A 53 6.48 30.38 -5.60
C SER A 53 6.21 30.26 -7.09
N LYS A 54 6.84 29.28 -7.77
CA LYS A 54 6.67 29.02 -9.20
C LYS A 54 5.85 27.75 -9.45
N PHE A 55 6.16 26.69 -8.72
CA PHE A 55 5.53 25.38 -8.82
C PHE A 55 5.03 24.98 -7.44
N SER A 56 3.80 25.37 -7.12
CA SER A 56 3.18 25.03 -5.84
C SER A 56 3.00 23.50 -5.70
N LEU A 57 2.89 23.02 -4.46
CA LEU A 57 2.63 21.63 -4.20
C LEU A 57 1.34 21.16 -4.91
N ALA A 58 0.28 21.95 -4.88
CA ALA A 58 -0.98 21.64 -5.55
C ALA A 58 -0.78 21.48 -7.09
N TRP A 59 0.05 22.32 -7.69
CA TRP A 59 0.38 22.20 -9.11
C TRP A 59 1.18 20.91 -9.40
N LEU A 60 2.17 20.60 -8.55
CA LEU A 60 2.96 19.36 -8.70
C LEU A 60 2.11 18.12 -8.54
N GLU A 61 1.20 18.10 -7.59
CA GLU A 61 0.24 17.00 -7.40
C GLU A 61 -0.69 16.84 -8.62
N GLN A 62 -1.11 17.96 -9.23
CA GLN A 62 -1.89 17.90 -10.46
C GLN A 62 -1.05 17.34 -11.61
N GLN A 63 0.20 17.81 -11.79
CA GLN A 63 1.11 17.27 -12.81
C GLN A 63 1.32 15.76 -12.64
N LYS A 64 1.48 15.27 -11.39
CA LYS A 64 1.61 13.84 -11.11
C LYS A 64 0.38 13.05 -11.58
N LYS A 65 -0.82 13.61 -11.44
CA LYS A 65 -2.05 12.99 -11.95
C LYS A 65 -2.12 13.00 -13.48
N ASP A 66 -1.68 14.10 -14.10
CA ASP A 66 -1.78 14.32 -15.54
C ASP A 66 -0.79 13.44 -16.34
N ILE A 67 0.45 13.32 -15.87
CA ILE A 67 1.50 12.56 -16.57
C ILE A 67 1.71 11.14 -16.03
N GLY A 68 1.12 10.83 -14.89
CA GLY A 68 1.27 9.53 -14.21
C GLY A 68 2.51 9.46 -13.30
N THR A 69 2.48 8.48 -12.40
CA THR A 69 3.51 8.32 -11.38
C THR A 69 4.88 7.96 -11.98
N PHE A 70 4.89 7.20 -13.08
CA PHE A 70 6.12 6.74 -13.73
C PHE A 70 6.93 7.92 -14.28
N GLU A 71 6.33 8.73 -15.14
CA GLU A 71 6.95 9.92 -15.75
C GLU A 71 7.26 10.97 -14.69
N PHE A 72 6.37 11.17 -13.71
CA PHE A 72 6.61 12.10 -12.62
C PHE A 72 7.83 11.68 -11.78
N SER A 73 7.98 10.39 -11.50
CA SER A 73 9.14 9.87 -10.77
C SER A 73 10.45 10.14 -11.50
N SER A 74 10.48 9.97 -12.81
CA SER A 74 11.66 10.25 -13.62
C SER A 74 11.94 11.75 -13.71
N LEU A 75 10.99 12.52 -14.25
CA LEU A 75 11.21 13.91 -14.67
C LEU A 75 11.24 14.89 -13.50
N TYR A 76 10.41 14.67 -12.49
CA TYR A 76 10.23 15.60 -11.37
C TYR A 76 10.93 15.14 -10.09
N GLN A 77 11.03 13.83 -9.86
CA GLN A 77 11.68 13.27 -8.66
C GLN A 77 13.09 12.75 -8.94
N GLN A 78 13.60 12.88 -10.17
CA GLN A 78 14.95 12.44 -10.59
C GLN A 78 15.23 10.96 -10.30
N THR A 79 14.16 10.16 -10.17
CA THR A 79 14.22 8.73 -9.87
C THR A 79 13.56 7.96 -11.00
N PRO A 80 14.27 7.75 -12.13
CA PRO A 80 13.72 6.99 -13.24
C PRO A 80 13.50 5.54 -12.84
N LEU A 81 12.42 4.98 -13.37
CA LEU A 81 12.08 3.58 -13.21
C LEU A 81 12.42 2.89 -14.54
N ASP A 82 13.10 1.77 -14.49
CA ASP A 82 13.32 0.96 -15.68
C ASP A 82 12.03 0.20 -16.04
N PRO A 83 11.40 0.47 -17.20
CA PRO A 83 10.17 -0.21 -17.60
C PRO A 83 10.34 -1.72 -17.77
N GLU A 84 11.54 -2.18 -18.10
CA GLU A 84 11.82 -3.60 -18.32
C GLU A 84 12.02 -4.36 -16.99
N HIS A 85 12.46 -3.65 -15.94
CA HIS A 85 12.71 -4.21 -14.61
C HIS A 85 11.59 -3.92 -13.60
N VAL A 86 10.57 -3.14 -13.99
CA VAL A 86 9.40 -2.88 -13.13
C VAL A 86 8.50 -4.10 -13.12
N GLU A 87 8.40 -4.76 -11.98
CA GLU A 87 7.55 -5.95 -11.81
C GLU A 87 6.06 -5.56 -11.80
N PHE A 88 5.68 -4.51 -11.05
CA PHE A 88 4.32 -3.97 -11.03
C PHE A 88 4.18 -2.83 -12.02
N LYS A 89 3.45 -3.05 -13.10
CA LYS A 89 3.28 -2.07 -14.20
C LYS A 89 2.04 -1.20 -13.96
N GLN A 90 2.12 0.10 -14.32
CA GLN A 90 1.00 1.05 -14.20
C GLN A 90 -0.30 0.50 -14.80
N LYS A 91 -0.22 -0.22 -15.91
CA LYS A 91 -1.40 -0.84 -16.58
C LYS A 91 -2.14 -1.87 -15.73
N TYR A 92 -1.54 -2.37 -14.65
CA TYR A 92 -2.17 -3.32 -13.72
C TYR A 92 -3.05 -2.61 -12.69
N PHE A 93 -2.86 -1.32 -12.46
CA PHE A 93 -3.59 -0.54 -11.47
C PHE A 93 -4.94 -0.13 -12.02
N LYS A 94 -5.97 -0.78 -11.53
CA LYS A 94 -7.36 -0.49 -11.87
C LYS A 94 -7.98 0.33 -10.76
N SER A 95 -8.69 1.38 -11.10
CA SER A 95 -9.37 2.24 -10.13
C SER A 95 -10.86 1.88 -10.01
N VAL A 96 -11.42 2.12 -8.83
CA VAL A 96 -12.85 1.97 -8.53
C VAL A 96 -13.28 3.01 -7.50
N LYS A 97 -14.50 3.49 -7.59
CA LYS A 97 -15.07 4.40 -6.59
C LYS A 97 -15.50 3.66 -5.35
N LEU A 98 -15.26 4.27 -4.18
CA LEU A 98 -15.61 3.67 -2.89
C LEU A 98 -17.12 3.37 -2.81
N GLU A 99 -17.97 4.26 -3.33
CA GLU A 99 -19.43 4.09 -3.32
C GLU A 99 -19.85 2.83 -4.09
N GLU A 100 -19.20 2.52 -5.20
CA GLU A 100 -19.48 1.32 -6.00
C GLU A 100 -19.11 0.03 -5.26
N VAL A 101 -18.03 0.09 -4.46
CA VAL A 101 -17.59 -1.04 -3.63
C VAL A 101 -18.54 -1.24 -2.45
N LEU A 102 -18.94 -0.14 -1.78
CA LEU A 102 -19.86 -0.20 -0.64
C LEU A 102 -21.30 -0.59 -1.03
N ALA A 103 -21.69 -0.40 -2.31
CA ALA A 103 -22.98 -0.83 -2.83
C ALA A 103 -23.08 -2.36 -3.03
N LYS A 104 -21.96 -3.09 -2.98
CA LYS A 104 -21.89 -4.54 -3.14
C LYS A 104 -21.66 -5.23 -1.80
N TYR A 105 -22.02 -6.51 -1.72
CA TYR A 105 -21.58 -7.32 -0.59
C TYR A 105 -20.07 -7.53 -0.65
N THR A 106 -19.40 -7.16 0.42
CA THR A 106 -17.95 -7.39 0.58
C THR A 106 -17.64 -7.75 2.02
N GLU A 107 -16.76 -8.69 2.22
CA GLU A 107 -16.09 -8.85 3.52
C GLU A 107 -14.89 -7.90 3.58
N ARG A 108 -14.60 -7.40 4.77
CA ARG A 108 -13.63 -6.32 4.95
C ARG A 108 -12.53 -6.77 5.87
N PHE A 109 -11.31 -6.53 5.43
CA PHE A 109 -10.08 -6.92 6.11
C PHE A 109 -9.20 -5.69 6.31
N LEU A 110 -8.44 -5.66 7.39
CA LEU A 110 -7.44 -4.64 7.64
C LEU A 110 -6.11 -5.32 7.89
N THR A 111 -5.04 -4.85 7.28
CA THR A 111 -3.67 -5.18 7.70
C THR A 111 -2.93 -3.95 8.15
N VAL A 112 -2.04 -4.15 9.11
CA VAL A 112 -1.24 -3.10 9.71
C VAL A 112 0.21 -3.58 9.76
N ASP A 113 1.07 -2.88 9.05
CA ASP A 113 2.52 -3.00 9.21
C ASP A 113 2.98 -1.87 10.12
N THR A 114 3.46 -2.24 11.30
CA THR A 114 3.86 -1.30 12.34
C THR A 114 5.35 -1.07 12.31
N ALA A 115 5.80 0.00 11.68
CA ALA A 115 7.17 0.49 11.79
C ALA A 115 7.29 1.49 12.94
N ILE A 116 7.05 1.05 14.19
CA ILE A 116 7.20 1.93 15.37
C ILE A 116 8.62 1.77 15.93
N SER A 117 9.49 2.74 15.69
CA SER A 117 10.76 2.83 16.38
C SER A 117 10.65 3.68 17.65
N LYS A 118 11.34 3.23 18.72
CA LYS A 118 11.35 3.96 20.00
C LYS A 118 12.18 5.24 19.99
N THR A 119 12.90 5.54 18.92
CA THR A 119 14.00 6.50 18.98
C THR A 119 14.08 7.54 17.87
N THR A 120 13.31 7.44 16.77
CA THR A 120 13.35 8.47 15.73
C THR A 120 11.99 8.66 15.07
N SER A 121 11.66 9.91 14.80
CA SER A 121 10.41 10.43 14.22
C SER A 121 10.15 10.03 12.75
N SER A 122 10.77 8.98 12.24
CA SER A 122 10.81 8.69 10.78
C SER A 122 9.93 7.53 10.33
N ASP A 123 9.57 6.60 11.21
CA ASP A 123 8.90 5.38 10.77
C ASP A 123 7.38 5.56 10.66
N SER A 124 6.81 5.07 9.57
CA SER A 124 5.38 5.21 9.25
C SER A 124 4.67 3.86 9.39
N THR A 125 3.45 3.88 9.92
CA THR A 125 2.57 2.71 9.94
C THR A 125 1.81 2.60 8.62
N GLY A 126 1.93 1.47 7.94
CA GLY A 126 1.17 1.14 6.74
C GLY A 126 -0.15 0.43 7.11
N LEU A 127 -1.27 0.99 6.65
CA LEU A 127 -2.61 0.43 6.86
C LEU A 127 -3.25 0.13 5.50
N ILE A 128 -3.71 -1.11 5.30
CA ILE A 128 -4.46 -1.50 4.12
C ILE A 128 -5.85 -1.98 4.54
N VAL A 129 -6.87 -1.23 4.14
CA VAL A 129 -8.27 -1.69 4.20
C VAL A 129 -8.58 -2.39 2.89
N ASN A 130 -9.05 -3.62 2.95
CA ASN A 130 -9.37 -4.43 1.78
C ASN A 130 -10.83 -4.88 1.82
N PHE A 131 -11.57 -4.58 0.77
CA PHE A 131 -12.94 -5.03 0.53
C PHE A 131 -12.86 -6.20 -0.47
N VAL A 132 -13.25 -7.38 -0.05
CA VAL A 132 -13.19 -8.60 -0.86
C VAL A 132 -14.59 -9.02 -1.24
N ASP A 133 -14.84 -9.13 -2.54
CA ASP A 133 -16.12 -9.56 -3.08
C ASP A 133 -16.21 -11.11 -3.24
N GLU A 134 -17.36 -11.60 -3.67
CA GLU A 134 -17.61 -13.03 -3.92
C GLU A 134 -16.72 -13.63 -5.02
N LYS A 135 -16.20 -12.79 -5.92
CA LYS A 135 -15.26 -13.19 -6.98
C LYS A 135 -13.82 -13.19 -6.48
N GLN A 136 -13.60 -12.94 -5.20
CA GLN A 136 -12.28 -12.80 -4.59
C GLN A 136 -11.47 -11.62 -5.15
N SER A 137 -12.14 -10.63 -5.74
CA SER A 137 -11.52 -9.38 -6.14
C SER A 137 -11.29 -8.50 -4.91
N TRP A 138 -10.17 -7.85 -4.87
CA TRP A 138 -9.75 -6.94 -3.81
C TRP A 138 -9.99 -5.50 -4.23
N SER A 139 -10.62 -4.70 -3.39
CA SER A 139 -10.68 -3.24 -3.56
C SER A 139 -10.03 -2.60 -2.34
N VAL A 140 -8.91 -1.90 -2.53
CA VAL A 140 -8.04 -1.50 -1.44
C VAL A 140 -8.01 0.02 -1.23
N ILE A 141 -7.92 0.40 0.05
CA ILE A 141 -7.53 1.73 0.52
C ILE A 141 -6.18 1.56 1.21
N ALA A 142 -5.21 2.38 0.86
CA ALA A 142 -3.89 2.38 1.45
C ALA A 142 -3.65 3.70 2.20
N LYS A 143 -3.25 3.61 3.46
CA LYS A 143 -2.97 4.80 4.29
C LYS A 143 -1.63 4.64 4.99
N LYS A 144 -0.79 5.63 4.82
CA LYS A 144 0.48 5.74 5.54
C LYS A 144 0.36 6.82 6.60
N LYS A 145 0.61 6.46 7.85
CA LYS A 145 0.46 7.38 8.98
C LYS A 145 1.66 7.32 9.92
N LYS A 146 2.11 8.49 10.36
CA LYS A 146 3.03 8.60 11.49
C LYS A 146 2.20 8.73 12.75
N ILE A 147 2.02 7.64 13.46
CA ILE A 147 1.16 7.55 14.64
C ILE A 147 1.87 6.80 15.76
N ASP A 148 1.62 7.23 16.99
CA ASP A 148 2.08 6.51 18.17
C ASP A 148 1.16 5.33 18.52
N THR A 149 1.51 4.61 19.58
CA THR A 149 0.74 3.44 20.04
C THR A 149 -0.71 3.77 20.41
N ALA A 150 -0.95 4.89 21.08
CA ALA A 150 -2.29 5.28 21.52
C ALA A 150 -3.15 5.70 20.33
N GLU A 151 -2.55 6.44 19.40
CA GLU A 151 -3.16 6.83 18.13
C GLU A 151 -3.46 5.61 17.26
N LEU A 152 -2.56 4.62 17.20
CA LEU A 152 -2.80 3.37 16.49
C LEU A 152 -4.01 2.62 17.07
N ILE A 153 -4.08 2.45 18.39
CA ILE A 153 -5.23 1.80 19.04
C ILE A 153 -6.53 2.54 18.68
N LYS A 154 -6.53 3.88 18.79
CA LYS A 154 -7.69 4.68 18.41
C LYS A 154 -8.08 4.48 16.94
N GLU A 155 -7.11 4.52 16.03
CA GLU A 155 -7.34 4.33 14.59
C GLU A 155 -7.95 2.96 14.29
N LEU A 156 -7.49 1.89 14.96
CA LEU A 156 -8.06 0.54 14.80
C LEU A 156 -9.55 0.51 15.17
N PHE A 157 -9.95 1.16 16.28
CA PHE A 157 -11.35 1.24 16.68
C PHE A 157 -12.16 2.09 15.71
N ASP A 158 -11.66 3.25 15.30
CA ASP A 158 -12.35 4.16 14.38
C ASP A 158 -12.58 3.49 13.01
N LEU A 159 -11.56 2.84 12.47
CA LEU A 159 -11.67 2.08 11.23
C LEU A 159 -12.59 0.88 11.36
N HIS A 160 -12.55 0.14 12.49
CA HIS A 160 -13.46 -0.97 12.72
C HIS A 160 -14.91 -0.51 12.91
N ALA A 161 -15.14 0.61 13.58
CA ALA A 161 -16.46 1.23 13.68
C ALA A 161 -17.03 1.57 12.30
N LYS A 162 -16.19 2.10 11.40
CA LYS A 162 -16.55 2.50 10.04
C LYS A 162 -16.79 1.31 9.11
N TYR A 163 -15.88 0.35 9.11
CA TYR A 163 -15.85 -0.70 8.08
C TYR A 163 -16.28 -2.09 8.57
N LYS A 164 -16.34 -2.35 9.88
CA LYS A 164 -16.75 -3.65 10.46
C LYS A 164 -15.92 -4.81 9.92
N PHE A 165 -14.61 -4.81 10.20
CA PHE A 165 -13.70 -5.84 9.72
C PHE A 165 -14.05 -7.24 10.20
N VAL A 166 -13.93 -8.21 9.31
CA VAL A 166 -13.99 -9.64 9.63
C VAL A 166 -12.71 -10.10 10.32
N ARG A 167 -11.56 -9.56 9.87
CA ARG A 167 -10.25 -9.78 10.48
C ARG A 167 -9.37 -8.53 10.38
N ILE A 168 -8.50 -8.38 11.38
CA ILE A 168 -7.47 -7.34 11.43
C ILE A 168 -6.12 -8.05 11.60
N GLY A 169 -5.29 -8.06 10.57
CA GLY A 169 -3.93 -8.60 10.60
C GLY A 169 -2.96 -7.56 11.14
N ILE A 170 -2.26 -7.86 12.21
CA ILE A 170 -1.19 -7.01 12.74
C ILE A 170 0.08 -7.85 12.79
N GLU A 171 1.19 -7.30 12.30
CA GLU A 171 2.46 -8.02 12.34
C GLU A 171 2.86 -8.34 13.79
N ASN A 172 3.18 -9.62 14.04
CA ASN A 172 3.55 -10.10 15.36
C ASN A 172 5.01 -9.77 15.68
N THR A 173 5.27 -8.49 15.91
CA THR A 173 6.56 -7.97 16.34
C THR A 173 6.64 -7.85 17.87
N ILE A 174 7.86 -7.62 18.40
CA ILE A 174 8.06 -7.29 19.83
C ILE A 174 7.19 -6.09 20.23
N LEU A 175 7.00 -5.16 19.30
CA LEU A 175 6.19 -3.98 19.51
C LEU A 175 4.71 -4.31 19.64
N TYR A 176 4.17 -5.17 18.78
CA TYR A 176 2.79 -5.65 18.94
C TYR A 176 2.57 -6.27 20.32
N GLN A 177 3.52 -7.08 20.79
CA GLN A 177 3.45 -7.68 22.13
C GLN A 177 3.44 -6.62 23.24
N ALA A 178 4.15 -5.50 23.06
CA ALA A 178 4.13 -4.38 24.01
C ALA A 178 2.83 -3.58 23.98
N VAL A 179 2.18 -3.48 22.81
CA VAL A 179 0.91 -2.75 22.61
C VAL A 179 -0.29 -3.58 23.04
N TYR A 180 -0.22 -4.90 22.91
CA TYR A 180 -1.34 -5.81 23.13
C TYR A 180 -2.07 -5.66 24.47
N PRO A 181 -1.38 -5.50 25.64
CA PRO A 181 -2.07 -5.29 26.92
C PRO A 181 -2.94 -4.02 26.93
N PHE A 182 -2.47 -2.93 26.35
CA PHE A 182 -3.22 -1.67 26.25
C PHE A 182 -4.43 -1.81 25.33
N LEU A 183 -4.27 -2.56 24.26
CA LEU A 183 -5.37 -2.87 23.35
C LEU A 183 -6.45 -3.69 24.04
N VAL A 184 -6.10 -4.71 24.83
CA VAL A 184 -7.04 -5.54 25.61
C VAL A 184 -7.80 -4.68 26.63
N GLU A 185 -7.11 -3.81 27.34
CA GLU A 185 -7.72 -2.88 28.29
C GLU A 185 -8.73 -1.95 27.59
N GLU A 186 -8.36 -1.40 26.44
CA GLU A 186 -9.22 -0.49 25.69
C GLU A 186 -10.43 -1.20 25.08
N GLN A 187 -10.29 -2.45 24.64
CA GLN A 187 -11.41 -3.31 24.22
C GLN A 187 -12.42 -3.52 25.36
N ALA A 188 -11.93 -3.81 26.55
CA ALA A 188 -12.79 -4.00 27.72
C ALA A 188 -13.51 -2.70 28.12
N LYS A 189 -12.82 -1.55 28.13
CA LYS A 189 -13.42 -0.24 28.41
C LYS A 189 -14.53 0.13 27.45
N ARG A 190 -14.35 -0.15 26.16
CA ARG A 190 -15.32 0.17 25.10
C ARG A 190 -16.38 -0.91 24.93
N ASN A 191 -16.21 -2.06 25.53
CA ASN A 191 -17.00 -3.28 25.29
C ASN A 191 -17.07 -3.61 23.78
N ILE A 192 -15.95 -3.43 23.07
CA ILE A 192 -15.80 -3.72 21.64
C ILE A 192 -14.54 -4.59 21.47
N TYR A 193 -14.72 -5.79 20.91
CA TYR A 193 -13.62 -6.72 20.68
C TYR A 193 -13.25 -6.76 19.21
N LEU A 194 -12.02 -6.33 18.89
CA LEU A 194 -11.51 -6.31 17.54
C LEU A 194 -11.09 -7.73 17.12
N PRO A 195 -11.42 -8.18 15.90
CA PRO A 195 -11.07 -9.53 15.41
C PRO A 195 -9.60 -9.60 14.95
N ILE A 196 -8.67 -9.46 15.89
CA ILE A 196 -7.24 -9.38 15.60
C ILE A 196 -6.66 -10.76 15.35
N THR A 197 -5.88 -10.87 14.28
CA THR A 197 -5.12 -12.06 13.90
C THR A 197 -3.67 -11.66 13.73
N PRO A 198 -2.75 -12.17 14.55
CA PRO A 198 -1.32 -11.91 14.35
C PRO A 198 -0.83 -12.50 13.03
N VAL A 199 -0.20 -11.68 12.19
CA VAL A 199 0.45 -12.13 10.96
C VAL A 199 1.96 -12.24 11.17
N LYS A 200 2.62 -13.09 10.39
CA LYS A 200 4.05 -13.39 10.55
C LYS A 200 4.73 -13.40 9.18
N HIS A 201 5.98 -12.95 9.14
CA HIS A 201 6.80 -13.09 7.94
C HIS A 201 7.22 -14.56 7.65
N ASN A 202 7.14 -15.46 8.64
CA ASN A 202 7.45 -16.90 8.53
C ASN A 202 8.83 -17.19 7.92
N GLY A 203 9.81 -16.31 8.08
CA GLY A 203 11.14 -16.43 7.46
C GLY A 203 11.16 -16.15 5.95
N ILE A 204 10.05 -15.73 5.36
CA ILE A 204 9.96 -15.35 3.94
C ILE A 204 10.45 -13.91 3.80
N ALA A 205 11.40 -13.69 2.89
CA ALA A 205 11.91 -12.36 2.60
C ALA A 205 10.78 -11.42 2.14
N LYS A 206 10.86 -10.14 2.49
CA LYS A 206 9.85 -9.13 2.20
C LYS A 206 9.56 -9.05 0.70
N GLU A 207 10.60 -9.07 -0.13
CA GLU A 207 10.48 -9.01 -1.58
C GLU A 207 9.68 -10.20 -2.13
N ILE A 208 9.85 -11.40 -1.56
CA ILE A 208 9.09 -12.59 -2.00
C ILE A 208 7.62 -12.46 -1.65
N ARG A 209 7.30 -11.88 -0.47
CA ARG A 209 5.92 -11.64 -0.05
C ARG A 209 5.22 -10.65 -0.97
N ILE A 210 5.87 -9.51 -1.26
CA ILE A 210 5.34 -8.48 -2.14
C ILE A 210 5.19 -9.03 -3.57
N ARG A 211 6.19 -9.74 -4.09
CA ARG A 211 6.14 -10.37 -5.42
C ARG A 211 4.97 -11.37 -5.53
N GLY A 212 4.57 -11.98 -4.43
CA GLY A 212 3.40 -12.85 -4.37
C GLY A 212 2.06 -12.17 -4.71
N LEU A 213 2.01 -10.83 -4.72
CA LEU A 213 0.85 -10.06 -5.16
C LEU A 213 0.74 -9.94 -6.70
N LEU A 214 1.86 -10.11 -7.41
CA LEU A 214 1.93 -9.85 -8.85
C LEU A 214 0.87 -10.59 -9.66
N PRO A 215 0.59 -11.91 -9.44
CA PRO A 215 -0.45 -12.61 -10.17
C PRO A 215 -1.85 -11.99 -10.01
N ARG A 216 -2.15 -11.40 -8.83
CA ARG A 216 -3.43 -10.72 -8.61
C ARG A 216 -3.53 -9.42 -9.40
N TYR A 217 -2.44 -8.68 -9.48
CA TYR A 217 -2.37 -7.46 -10.28
C TYR A 217 -2.44 -7.78 -11.78
N GLU A 218 -1.70 -8.76 -12.25
CA GLU A 218 -1.70 -9.20 -13.65
C GLU A 218 -3.07 -9.73 -14.11
N SER A 219 -3.75 -10.48 -13.25
CA SER A 219 -5.12 -10.95 -13.52
C SER A 219 -6.16 -9.83 -13.43
N GLY A 220 -5.76 -8.66 -12.89
CA GLY A 220 -6.65 -7.52 -12.68
C GLY A 220 -7.72 -7.77 -11.63
N SER A 221 -7.41 -8.58 -10.61
CA SER A 221 -8.29 -8.85 -9.47
C SER A 221 -8.03 -7.93 -8.28
N VAL A 222 -7.16 -6.92 -8.42
CA VAL A 222 -6.94 -5.85 -7.44
C VAL A 222 -7.37 -4.52 -8.03
N TYR A 223 -8.18 -3.79 -7.28
CA TYR A 223 -8.67 -2.45 -7.59
C TYR A 223 -8.22 -1.48 -6.51
N HIS A 224 -7.79 -0.31 -6.90
CA HIS A 224 -7.43 0.79 -6.01
C HIS A 224 -8.63 1.72 -5.86
N ILE A 225 -8.98 2.09 -4.64
CA ILE A 225 -10.00 3.13 -4.42
C ILE A 225 -9.42 4.46 -4.89
N GLU A 226 -10.18 5.16 -5.75
CA GLU A 226 -9.78 6.45 -6.34
C GLU A 226 -9.37 7.45 -5.25
N GLY A 227 -8.17 8.03 -5.38
CA GLY A 227 -7.64 9.02 -4.45
C GLY A 227 -7.11 8.47 -3.11
N GLU A 228 -7.02 7.15 -2.95
CA GLU A 228 -6.66 6.53 -1.67
C GLU A 228 -5.44 5.57 -1.77
N CYS A 229 -4.77 5.49 -2.92
CA CYS A 229 -3.72 4.48 -3.16
C CYS A 229 -2.44 5.03 -3.82
N GLU A 230 -2.27 6.34 -3.97
CA GLU A 230 -1.15 6.93 -4.71
C GLU A 230 0.21 6.55 -4.10
N GLU A 231 0.33 6.52 -2.76
CA GLU A 231 1.58 6.12 -2.11
C GLU A 231 1.86 4.63 -2.32
N LEU A 232 0.85 3.77 -2.25
CA LEU A 232 0.98 2.33 -2.54
C LEU A 232 1.41 2.10 -3.99
N GLU A 233 0.80 2.79 -4.94
CA GLU A 233 1.17 2.70 -6.35
C GLU A 233 2.63 3.12 -6.56
N SER A 234 3.06 4.19 -5.90
CA SER A 234 4.45 4.64 -5.95
C SER A 234 5.43 3.61 -5.38
N GLU A 235 5.08 2.94 -4.28
CA GLU A 235 5.90 1.87 -3.71
C GLU A 235 5.99 0.67 -4.68
N LEU A 236 4.84 0.21 -5.20
CA LEU A 236 4.78 -0.94 -6.12
C LEU A 236 5.51 -0.69 -7.44
N LEU A 237 5.40 0.51 -8.02
CA LEU A 237 6.12 0.87 -9.25
C LEU A 237 7.64 0.89 -9.07
N ARG A 238 8.12 1.15 -7.86
CA ARG A 238 9.56 1.17 -7.55
C ARG A 238 10.07 -0.17 -7.02
N PHE A 239 9.20 -1.14 -6.85
CA PHE A 239 9.57 -2.46 -6.36
C PHE A 239 10.52 -3.18 -7.36
N PRO A 240 11.64 -3.82 -6.91
CA PRO A 240 12.06 -4.02 -5.52
C PRO A 240 12.96 -2.91 -4.94
N LYS A 241 13.24 -1.84 -5.69
CA LYS A 241 14.16 -0.73 -5.30
C LYS A 241 13.47 0.39 -4.48
N ALA A 242 12.25 0.16 -3.97
CA ALA A 242 11.54 1.16 -3.16
C ALA A 242 12.28 1.46 -1.85
N THR A 243 12.49 2.74 -1.54
CA THR A 243 13.12 3.19 -0.27
C THR A 243 12.21 2.93 0.94
N HIS A 244 10.90 2.92 0.72
CA HIS A 244 9.87 2.61 1.68
C HIS A 244 8.88 1.67 1.02
N ASP A 245 8.47 0.61 1.73
CA ASP A 245 7.63 -0.46 1.23
C ASP A 245 6.61 -0.94 2.28
N ASP A 246 6.30 -0.04 3.26
CA ASP A 246 5.41 -0.34 4.38
C ASP A 246 3.98 -0.67 3.92
N LEU A 247 3.48 0.04 2.89
CA LEU A 247 2.15 -0.23 2.31
C LEU A 247 2.14 -1.51 1.49
N SER A 248 3.19 -1.73 0.71
CA SER A 248 3.32 -2.93 -0.13
C SER A 248 3.42 -4.18 0.72
N ASP A 249 4.16 -4.14 1.85
CA ASP A 249 4.26 -5.26 2.78
C ASP A 249 2.96 -5.46 3.56
N SER A 250 2.34 -4.38 4.02
CA SER A 250 1.01 -4.45 4.63
C SER A 250 -0.01 -5.07 3.68
N LEU A 251 0.02 -4.73 2.38
CA LEU A 251 -0.83 -5.37 1.36
C LEU A 251 -0.51 -6.85 1.20
N ALA A 252 0.78 -7.24 1.24
CA ALA A 252 1.17 -8.63 1.14
C ALA A 252 0.66 -9.46 2.31
N TYR A 253 0.55 -8.91 3.50
CA TYR A 253 -0.05 -9.59 4.66
C TYR A 253 -1.55 -9.91 4.49
N GLN A 254 -2.27 -9.24 3.58
CA GLN A 254 -3.67 -9.58 3.27
C GLN A 254 -3.83 -11.04 2.83
N VAL A 255 -2.83 -11.61 2.17
CA VAL A 255 -2.84 -13.02 1.74
C VAL A 255 -3.00 -13.99 2.92
N GLN A 256 -2.54 -13.62 4.13
CA GLN A 256 -2.63 -14.46 5.32
C GLN A 256 -3.99 -14.40 6.01
N ILE A 257 -4.73 -13.31 5.86
CA ILE A 257 -5.97 -13.06 6.62
C ILE A 257 -7.23 -13.14 5.77
N VAL A 258 -7.13 -12.88 4.46
CA VAL A 258 -8.28 -12.97 3.55
C VAL A 258 -8.71 -14.42 3.42
N THR A 259 -9.97 -14.68 3.72
CA THR A 259 -10.62 -15.97 3.53
C THR A 259 -11.53 -15.92 2.31
N HIS A 260 -11.97 -17.08 1.87
CA HIS A 260 -12.94 -17.16 0.78
C HIS A 260 -14.26 -16.49 1.21
N VAL A 261 -14.69 -15.50 0.43
CA VAL A 261 -15.93 -14.74 0.69
C VAL A 261 -17.06 -15.41 -0.03
N ASN A 262 -18.12 -15.72 0.73
CA ASN A 262 -19.37 -16.22 0.17
C ASN A 262 -20.47 -15.22 0.46
N THR A 263 -21.22 -14.83 -0.56
CA THR A 263 -22.42 -14.01 -0.36
C THR A 263 -23.39 -14.79 0.54
N PRO A 264 -23.88 -14.20 1.64
CA PRO A 264 -24.90 -14.82 2.43
C PRO A 264 -26.10 -15.15 1.55
N LYS A 265 -26.52 -16.42 1.56
CA LYS A 265 -27.73 -16.82 0.85
C LYS A 265 -28.94 -16.15 1.48
N THR A 266 -29.85 -15.68 0.64
CA THR A 266 -31.14 -15.24 1.14
C THR A 266 -31.94 -16.46 1.62
N TYR A 267 -32.85 -16.26 2.57
CA TYR A 267 -33.73 -17.32 3.04
C TYR A 267 -34.43 -18.08 1.87
N TYR A 268 -34.80 -17.37 0.82
CA TYR A 268 -35.43 -17.98 -0.35
C TYR A 268 -34.46 -18.83 -1.19
N GLU A 269 -33.19 -18.50 -1.23
CA GLU A 269 -32.18 -19.29 -1.92
C GLU A 269 -31.84 -20.55 -1.14
N GLU A 270 -31.77 -20.46 0.22
CA GLU A 270 -31.58 -21.60 1.09
C GLU A 270 -32.74 -22.59 0.98
N VAL A 271 -33.99 -22.11 1.08
CA VAL A 271 -35.20 -22.93 0.92
C VAL A 271 -35.24 -23.56 -0.49
N ARG A 272 -34.87 -22.84 -1.52
CA ARG A 272 -34.83 -23.35 -2.90
C ARG A 272 -33.81 -24.45 -3.11
N GLU A 273 -32.64 -24.35 -2.46
CA GLU A 273 -31.64 -25.42 -2.48
C GLU A 273 -32.08 -26.66 -1.65
N GLU A 274 -32.66 -26.45 -0.51
CA GLU A 274 -33.23 -27.54 0.31
C GLU A 274 -34.36 -28.28 -0.40
N MET A 275 -35.17 -27.56 -1.20
CA MET A 275 -36.24 -28.12 -2.00
C MET A 275 -35.78 -28.66 -3.37
N ALA A 276 -34.49 -28.52 -3.71
CA ALA A 276 -33.97 -29.03 -4.97
C ALA A 276 -33.94 -30.56 -4.97
N VAL A 277 -34.60 -31.13 -5.97
CA VAL A 277 -34.60 -32.59 -6.19
C VAL A 277 -33.24 -33.06 -6.66
N ASP A 278 -32.69 -34.08 -6.05
CA ASP A 278 -31.47 -34.74 -6.54
C ASP A 278 -31.77 -35.34 -7.92
N LYS A 279 -31.10 -34.77 -8.94
CA LYS A 279 -31.30 -35.20 -10.35
C LYS A 279 -30.96 -36.67 -10.60
N ARG A 280 -30.23 -37.35 -9.71
CA ARG A 280 -29.84 -38.76 -9.83
C ARG A 280 -30.89 -39.68 -9.21
N THR A 281 -31.51 -39.28 -8.11
CA THR A 281 -32.41 -40.13 -7.34
C THR A 281 -33.87 -39.72 -7.52
N GLY A 282 -34.17 -38.51 -7.97
CA GLY A 282 -35.54 -37.98 -8.10
C GLY A 282 -36.18 -37.64 -6.77
N TYR A 283 -35.47 -37.73 -5.64
CA TYR A 283 -35.96 -37.36 -4.33
C TYR A 283 -35.47 -35.97 -3.88
N LEU A 284 -36.21 -35.34 -2.97
CA LEU A 284 -35.73 -34.13 -2.30
C LEU A 284 -34.45 -34.41 -1.55
N LYS A 285 -33.50 -33.47 -1.65
CA LYS A 285 -32.23 -33.55 -0.92
C LYS A 285 -32.45 -33.46 0.56
#